data_2ad8e563084912740ea8352b5f67d0ca
#
_entry.id   2ad8e563084912740ea8352b5f67d0ca
#
_cell.length_a   1.000
_cell.length_b   1.000
_cell.length_c   1.000
_cell.angle_alpha   90.00
_cell.angle_beta   90.00
_cell.angle_gamma   90.00
#
_symmetry.space_group_name_H-M   'P 1'
#
loop_
_entity.id
_entity.type
_entity.pdbx_description
1 polymer ?
#
loop_
_entity_poly.entity_id
_entity_poly.type
_entity_poly.pdbx_seq_one_letter_code
_entity_poly.pdbx_strand_id
1 'polypeptide(L)'
;MYVFIDESGDPGFKLERGSTPIFVTSMVVFQDSSDAQETALHIAALRSQLRIQPEFKFNKCSGSVRDAFFDGLAKHEFSVRAVVVQKHLIHSEALRTVKESFYKFFVRMMMQNDGGVLRDAKVVIDGSGDRLFKKQLRAYLRQHIETGSVRKWDLKDSTRDPLIQLADMTAGAIARSYRQDRKEASRWRDMLHDNGQLQNVWEFR
;
A
#
# COMPACT_ATOMS: atom_id res chain seq x y z
N MET A 1 -11.52 6.89 -12.04
CA MET A 1 -10.35 6.19 -11.48
C MET A 1 -10.41 6.16 -9.95
N TYR A 2 -10.03 5.04 -9.35
CA TYR A 2 -10.01 4.84 -7.89
C TYR A 2 -8.65 4.33 -7.47
N VAL A 3 -8.11 4.91 -6.41
CA VAL A 3 -6.75 4.62 -5.94
C VAL A 3 -6.79 4.35 -4.45
N PHE A 4 -6.14 3.27 -4.02
CA PHE A 4 -6.03 2.87 -2.61
C PHE A 4 -4.57 2.77 -2.25
N ILE A 5 -4.18 3.42 -1.15
CA ILE A 5 -2.78 3.50 -0.69
C ILE A 5 -2.69 2.98 0.73
N ASP A 6 -1.73 2.09 0.94
CA ASP A 6 -1.31 1.62 2.26
C ASP A 6 0.20 1.36 2.25
N GLU A 7 0.78 1.10 3.42
CA GLU A 7 2.20 0.85 3.59
C GLU A 7 2.50 -0.47 4.33
N SER A 8 3.73 -0.92 4.16
CA SER A 8 4.30 -2.02 4.94
C SER A 8 5.64 -1.61 5.55
N GLY A 9 5.81 -1.93 6.81
CA GLY A 9 6.91 -1.44 7.63
C GLY A 9 6.54 -0.20 8.44
N ASP A 10 7.32 0.13 9.46
CA ASP A 10 7.09 1.34 10.27
C ASP A 10 7.98 2.51 9.80
N PRO A 11 7.57 3.77 9.99
CA PRO A 11 8.37 4.94 9.60
C PRO A 11 9.55 5.23 10.55
N GLY A 12 9.77 4.42 11.59
CA GLY A 12 10.83 4.63 12.57
C GLY A 12 12.20 4.12 12.11
N PHE A 13 13.28 4.64 12.73
CA PHE A 13 14.66 4.28 12.42
C PHE A 13 15.38 3.55 13.55
N LYS A 14 14.69 3.14 14.60
CA LYS A 14 15.29 2.37 15.71
C LYS A 14 15.34 0.89 15.37
N LEU A 15 16.19 0.52 14.38
CA LEU A 15 16.28 -0.84 13.84
C LEU A 15 16.58 -1.88 14.93
N GLU A 16 17.48 -1.55 15.87
CA GLU A 16 17.83 -2.40 17.01
C GLU A 16 16.67 -2.60 18.01
N ARG A 17 15.63 -1.78 17.92
CA ARG A 17 14.43 -1.81 18.78
C ARG A 17 13.18 -2.25 18.02
N GLY A 18 13.35 -2.96 16.89
CA GLY A 18 12.25 -3.56 16.15
C GLY A 18 11.69 -2.77 14.98
N SER A 19 12.24 -1.59 14.64
CA SER A 19 11.89 -0.91 13.40
C SER A 19 12.32 -1.75 12.18
N THR A 20 11.48 -1.79 11.15
CA THR A 20 11.77 -2.53 9.93
C THR A 20 12.86 -1.86 9.09
N PRO A 21 13.81 -2.60 8.48
CA PRO A 21 14.84 -2.01 7.60
C PRO A 21 14.28 -1.51 6.26
N ILE A 22 13.14 -2.05 5.86
CA ILE A 22 12.45 -1.73 4.61
C ILE A 22 11.10 -1.07 4.94
N PHE A 23 10.76 -0.03 4.19
CA PHE A 23 9.44 0.58 4.19
C PHE A 23 8.93 0.59 2.75
N VAL A 24 7.70 0.18 2.55
CA VAL A 24 7.06 0.13 1.23
C VAL A 24 5.76 0.92 1.29
N THR A 25 5.57 1.82 0.36
CA THR A 25 4.25 2.40 0.09
C THR A 25 3.71 1.79 -1.19
N SER A 26 2.51 1.23 -1.15
CA SER A 26 1.83 0.61 -2.29
C SER A 26 0.61 1.42 -2.70
N MET A 27 0.40 1.52 -4.01
CA MET A 27 -0.76 2.15 -4.63
C MET A 27 -1.46 1.14 -5.53
N VAL A 28 -2.70 0.79 -5.20
CA VAL A 28 -3.59 -0.05 -6.02
C VAL A 28 -4.52 0.85 -6.82
N VAL A 29 -4.55 0.68 -8.12
CA VAL A 29 -5.29 1.52 -9.06
C VAL A 29 -6.33 0.70 -9.80
N PHE A 30 -7.56 1.18 -9.78
CA PHE A 30 -8.68 0.71 -10.60
C PHE A 30 -9.07 1.80 -11.60
N GLN A 31 -9.16 1.44 -12.88
CA GLN A 31 -9.62 2.37 -13.91
C GLN A 31 -11.12 2.63 -13.77
N ASP A 32 -11.88 1.58 -13.50
CA ASP A 32 -13.33 1.62 -13.40
C ASP A 32 -13.86 1.34 -11.99
N SER A 33 -15.04 1.87 -11.70
CA SER A 33 -15.70 1.65 -10.42
C SER A 33 -16.30 0.25 -10.28
N SER A 34 -16.66 -0.37 -11.40
CA SER A 34 -17.17 -1.75 -11.46
C SER A 34 -16.11 -2.73 -10.95
N ASP A 35 -14.88 -2.64 -11.47
CA ASP A 35 -13.79 -3.53 -11.09
C ASP A 35 -13.42 -3.36 -9.62
N ALA A 36 -13.40 -2.09 -9.15
CA ALA A 36 -13.19 -1.79 -7.74
C ALA A 36 -14.28 -2.41 -6.85
N GLN A 37 -15.55 -2.32 -7.26
CA GLN A 37 -16.67 -2.87 -6.50
C GLN A 37 -16.67 -4.39 -6.51
N GLU A 38 -16.45 -5.02 -7.67
CA GLU A 38 -16.37 -6.48 -7.81
C GLU A 38 -15.24 -7.05 -6.94
N THR A 39 -14.04 -6.43 -7.01
CA THR A 39 -12.90 -6.83 -6.19
C THR A 39 -13.19 -6.67 -4.70
N ALA A 40 -13.84 -5.57 -4.29
CA ALA A 40 -14.21 -5.35 -2.89
C ALA A 40 -15.19 -6.42 -2.37
N LEU A 41 -16.19 -6.78 -3.18
CA LEU A 41 -17.16 -7.84 -2.83
C LEU A 41 -16.47 -9.20 -2.74
N HIS A 42 -15.56 -9.51 -3.67
CA HIS A 42 -14.79 -10.75 -3.63
C HIS A 42 -13.92 -10.86 -2.37
N ILE A 43 -13.17 -9.81 -2.02
CA ILE A 43 -12.36 -9.77 -0.80
C ILE A 43 -13.23 -9.97 0.45
N ALA A 44 -14.40 -9.32 0.50
CA ALA A 44 -15.33 -9.49 1.63
C ALA A 44 -15.85 -10.93 1.74
N ALA A 45 -16.19 -11.56 0.62
CA ALA A 45 -16.63 -12.96 0.56
C ALA A 45 -15.49 -13.90 0.98
N LEU A 46 -14.28 -13.71 0.44
CA LEU A 46 -13.10 -14.51 0.78
C LEU A 46 -12.74 -14.39 2.27
N ARG A 47 -12.83 -13.18 2.84
CA ARG A 47 -12.62 -12.95 4.27
C ARG A 47 -13.59 -13.77 5.12
N SER A 48 -14.87 -13.79 4.73
CA SER A 48 -15.90 -14.59 5.41
C SER A 48 -15.61 -16.09 5.28
N GLN A 49 -15.30 -16.56 4.09
CA GLN A 49 -15.00 -17.96 3.79
C GLN A 49 -13.79 -18.47 4.58
N LEU A 50 -12.73 -17.68 4.66
CA LEU A 50 -11.49 -18.00 5.39
C LEU A 50 -11.59 -17.67 6.89
N ARG A 51 -12.73 -17.15 7.36
CA ARG A 51 -12.98 -16.75 8.76
C ARG A 51 -11.93 -15.76 9.31
N ILE A 52 -11.47 -14.83 8.48
CA ILE A 52 -10.48 -13.82 8.87
C ILE A 52 -11.17 -12.66 9.60
N GLN A 53 -10.66 -12.31 10.78
CA GLN A 53 -11.18 -11.23 11.62
C GLN A 53 -10.06 -10.35 12.18
N PRO A 54 -10.24 -9.04 12.26
CA PRO A 54 -11.33 -8.26 11.67
C PRO A 54 -11.14 -8.00 10.18
N GLU A 55 -9.93 -8.17 9.67
CA GLU A 55 -9.50 -7.80 8.32
C GLU A 55 -8.33 -8.66 7.83
N PHE A 56 -8.09 -8.65 6.52
CA PHE A 56 -6.80 -9.11 5.99
C PHE A 56 -5.70 -8.12 6.34
N LYS A 57 -4.63 -8.61 6.96
CA LYS A 57 -3.35 -7.91 7.11
C LYS A 57 -2.21 -8.86 6.79
N PHE A 58 -1.33 -8.45 5.88
CA PHE A 58 -0.29 -9.31 5.37
C PHE A 58 0.56 -9.93 6.48
N ASN A 59 0.97 -9.15 7.46
CA ASN A 59 1.81 -9.61 8.56
C ASN A 59 1.11 -10.52 9.57
N LYS A 60 -0.24 -10.55 9.58
CA LYS A 60 -1.05 -11.38 10.46
C LYS A 60 -1.56 -12.65 9.78
N CYS A 61 -1.61 -12.67 8.45
CA CYS A 61 -2.08 -13.82 7.69
C CYS A 61 -1.01 -14.93 7.63
N SER A 62 -1.44 -16.19 7.65
CA SER A 62 -0.59 -17.35 7.35
C SER A 62 -0.19 -17.37 5.87
N GLY A 63 0.79 -18.21 5.49
CA GLY A 63 1.15 -18.41 4.09
C GLY A 63 -0.03 -18.85 3.24
N SER A 64 -0.78 -19.85 3.71
CA SER A 64 -1.96 -20.37 3.00
C SER A 64 -3.09 -19.35 2.83
N VAL A 65 -3.29 -18.46 3.81
CA VAL A 65 -4.26 -17.37 3.69
C VAL A 65 -3.81 -16.33 2.66
N ARG A 66 -2.52 -16.00 2.63
CA ARG A 66 -1.96 -15.11 1.60
C ARG A 66 -2.09 -15.73 0.21
N ASP A 67 -1.79 -17.04 0.08
CA ASP A 67 -1.97 -17.77 -1.19
C ASP A 67 -3.41 -17.68 -1.67
N ALA A 68 -4.36 -18.04 -0.82
CA ALA A 68 -5.79 -17.97 -1.16
C ALA A 68 -6.25 -16.54 -1.51
N PHE A 69 -5.67 -15.52 -0.86
CA PHE A 69 -5.97 -14.12 -1.16
C PHE A 69 -5.51 -13.73 -2.56
N PHE A 70 -4.23 -13.98 -2.90
CA PHE A 70 -3.69 -13.59 -4.20
C PHE A 70 -4.20 -14.47 -5.34
N ASP A 71 -4.38 -15.79 -5.12
CA ASP A 71 -5.02 -16.69 -6.09
C ASP A 71 -6.46 -16.26 -6.40
N GLY A 72 -7.23 -15.93 -5.35
CA GLY A 72 -8.61 -15.46 -5.50
C GLY A 72 -8.74 -14.18 -6.34
N LEU A 73 -7.69 -13.33 -6.32
CA LEU A 73 -7.69 -12.06 -7.05
C LEU A 73 -6.97 -12.12 -8.40
N ALA A 74 -6.50 -13.28 -8.84
CA ALA A 74 -5.71 -13.43 -10.06
C ALA A 74 -6.39 -12.91 -11.35
N LYS A 75 -7.73 -12.92 -11.39
CA LYS A 75 -8.52 -12.48 -12.54
C LYS A 75 -9.15 -11.08 -12.38
N HIS A 76 -8.86 -10.39 -11.28
CA HIS A 76 -9.39 -9.06 -11.03
C HIS A 76 -8.54 -7.98 -11.68
N GLU A 77 -9.19 -7.01 -12.30
CA GLU A 77 -8.56 -5.94 -13.05
C GLU A 77 -8.15 -4.78 -12.12
N PHE A 78 -6.90 -4.77 -11.74
CA PHE A 78 -6.26 -3.66 -11.02
C PHE A 78 -4.76 -3.62 -11.33
N SER A 79 -4.13 -2.48 -11.07
CA SER A 79 -2.68 -2.37 -11.17
C SER A 79 -2.06 -1.92 -9.86
N VAL A 80 -0.85 -2.41 -9.58
CA VAL A 80 -0.09 -2.11 -8.38
C VAL A 80 1.18 -1.37 -8.75
N ARG A 81 1.43 -0.26 -8.07
CA ARG A 81 2.70 0.47 -8.10
C ARG A 81 3.22 0.61 -6.68
N ALA A 82 4.54 0.55 -6.50
CA ALA A 82 5.12 0.66 -5.17
C ALA A 82 6.43 1.42 -5.15
N VAL A 83 6.67 2.15 -4.06
CA VAL A 83 7.98 2.72 -3.70
C VAL A 83 8.56 1.87 -2.57
N VAL A 84 9.76 1.40 -2.76
CA VAL A 84 10.52 0.64 -1.76
C VAL A 84 11.64 1.53 -1.22
N VAL A 85 11.67 1.67 0.09
CA VAL A 85 12.65 2.49 0.81
C VAL A 85 13.54 1.61 1.65
N GLN A 86 14.80 1.52 1.29
CA GLN A 86 15.83 0.90 2.12
C GLN A 86 16.34 1.96 3.10
N LYS A 87 15.97 1.85 4.38
CA LYS A 87 16.22 2.93 5.37
C LYS A 87 17.69 3.26 5.59
N HIS A 88 18.60 2.31 5.37
CA HIS A 88 20.04 2.57 5.48
C HIS A 88 20.57 3.56 4.42
N LEU A 89 19.83 3.76 3.31
CA LEU A 89 20.15 4.73 2.27
C LEU A 89 19.59 6.14 2.56
N ILE A 90 18.84 6.33 3.64
CA ILE A 90 18.28 7.63 4.00
C ILE A 90 19.30 8.43 4.81
N HIS A 91 19.80 9.51 4.23
CA HIS A 91 20.78 10.40 4.87
C HIS A 91 20.15 11.64 5.49
N SER A 92 18.94 12.03 5.07
CA SER A 92 18.23 13.19 5.61
C SER A 92 17.89 13.01 7.08
N GLU A 93 18.45 13.87 7.94
CA GLU A 93 18.16 13.87 9.38
C GLU A 93 16.67 14.10 9.68
N ALA A 94 16.03 15.01 8.96
CA ALA A 94 14.60 15.30 9.13
C ALA A 94 13.72 14.08 8.83
N LEU A 95 14.07 13.26 7.82
CA LEU A 95 13.34 12.03 7.52
C LEU A 95 13.64 10.91 8.53
N ARG A 96 14.81 10.91 9.17
CA ARG A 96 15.20 9.89 10.16
C ARG A 96 14.61 10.15 11.54
N THR A 97 14.36 11.39 11.89
CA THR A 97 13.95 11.80 13.25
C THR A 97 12.46 11.99 13.39
N VAL A 98 11.76 12.43 12.35
CA VAL A 98 10.33 12.76 12.38
C VAL A 98 9.53 11.76 11.53
N LYS A 99 8.88 10.79 12.20
CA LYS A 99 8.11 9.70 11.55
C LYS A 99 7.04 10.21 10.59
N GLU A 100 6.32 11.25 10.99
CA GLU A 100 5.27 11.87 10.18
C GLU A 100 5.82 12.53 8.91
N SER A 101 7.01 13.11 8.99
CA SER A 101 7.70 13.70 7.82
C SER A 101 8.15 12.62 6.85
N PHE A 102 8.71 11.52 7.35
CA PHE A 102 9.07 10.36 6.58
C PHE A 102 7.86 9.80 5.82
N TYR A 103 6.78 9.51 6.54
CA TYR A 103 5.56 8.97 5.95
C TYR A 103 4.98 9.90 4.86
N LYS A 104 4.76 11.18 5.19
CA LYS A 104 4.22 12.16 4.24
C LYS A 104 5.08 12.29 2.98
N PHE A 105 6.40 12.26 3.14
CA PHE A 105 7.35 12.36 2.04
C PHE A 105 7.19 11.18 1.07
N PHE A 106 7.16 9.93 1.56
CA PHE A 106 7.12 8.76 0.68
C PHE A 106 5.74 8.53 0.07
N VAL A 107 4.65 8.84 0.76
CA VAL A 107 3.31 8.86 0.14
C VAL A 107 3.26 9.90 -0.99
N ARG A 108 3.79 11.11 -0.77
CA ARG A 108 3.90 12.13 -1.83
C ARG A 108 4.73 11.62 -3.00
N MET A 109 5.91 11.07 -2.75
CA MET A 109 6.78 10.55 -3.79
C MET A 109 6.11 9.46 -4.63
N MET A 110 5.39 8.55 -4.00
CA MET A 110 4.59 7.54 -4.69
C MET A 110 3.62 8.20 -5.66
N MET A 111 2.92 9.24 -5.22
CA MET A 111 1.90 9.91 -6.02
C MET A 111 2.48 10.81 -7.11
N GLN A 112 3.63 11.43 -6.88
CA GLN A 112 4.32 12.25 -7.89
C GLN A 112 4.97 11.40 -9.00
N ASN A 113 5.34 10.16 -8.69
CA ASN A 113 5.92 9.21 -9.63
C ASN A 113 4.89 8.14 -10.06
N ASP A 114 3.65 8.57 -10.21
CA ASP A 114 2.52 7.74 -10.58
C ASP A 114 2.59 7.19 -12.02
N GLY A 115 3.52 7.69 -12.84
CA GLY A 115 3.64 7.32 -14.27
C GLY A 115 2.50 7.87 -15.14
N GLY A 116 1.85 8.95 -14.69
CA GLY A 116 0.74 9.60 -15.40
C GLY A 116 -0.61 8.89 -15.23
N VAL A 117 -0.73 7.97 -14.26
CA VAL A 117 -2.00 7.26 -14.01
C VAL A 117 -2.98 8.07 -13.17
N LEU A 118 -2.54 9.04 -12.37
CA LEU A 118 -3.43 9.86 -11.56
C LEU A 118 -4.07 10.97 -12.41
N ARG A 119 -5.34 10.73 -12.79
CA ARG A 119 -6.16 11.72 -13.51
C ARG A 119 -7.56 11.73 -12.94
N ASP A 120 -7.97 12.86 -12.35
CA ASP A 120 -9.27 13.02 -11.69
C ASP A 120 -9.58 11.86 -10.71
N ALA A 121 -8.54 11.42 -9.99
CA ALA A 121 -8.61 10.23 -9.17
C ALA A 121 -9.35 10.48 -7.84
N LYS A 122 -10.09 9.47 -7.38
CA LYS A 122 -10.52 9.38 -5.99
C LYS A 122 -9.48 8.56 -5.24
N VAL A 123 -8.71 9.22 -4.38
CA VAL A 123 -7.65 8.58 -3.59
C VAL A 123 -8.14 8.29 -2.18
N VAL A 124 -7.98 7.06 -1.76
CA VAL A 124 -8.28 6.56 -0.41
C VAL A 124 -6.97 6.06 0.20
N ILE A 125 -6.62 6.60 1.36
CA ILE A 125 -5.41 6.22 2.10
C ILE A 125 -5.84 5.55 3.39
N ASP A 126 -5.08 4.56 3.88
CA ASP A 126 -5.34 4.00 5.20
C ASP A 126 -5.36 5.11 6.26
N GLY A 127 -6.45 5.13 6.98
CA GLY A 127 -6.73 6.14 7.99
C GLY A 127 -6.13 5.81 9.36
N SER A 128 -5.10 5.00 9.45
CA SER A 128 -4.35 4.82 10.70
C SER A 128 -3.76 6.16 11.17
N GLY A 129 -3.71 6.37 12.47
CA GLY A 129 -3.24 7.61 13.05
C GLY A 129 -4.35 8.54 13.58
N ASP A 130 -3.94 9.56 14.34
CA ASP A 130 -4.85 10.48 14.97
C ASP A 130 -5.49 11.50 14.00
N ARG A 131 -6.49 12.23 14.47
CA ARG A 131 -7.23 13.20 13.67
C ARG A 131 -6.34 14.35 13.17
N LEU A 132 -5.36 14.76 13.95
CA LEU A 132 -4.46 15.86 13.60
C LEU A 132 -3.53 15.44 12.47
N PHE A 133 -2.92 14.26 12.59
CA PHE A 133 -2.08 13.69 11.54
C PHE A 133 -2.83 13.55 10.20
N LYS A 134 -4.05 13.03 10.23
CA LYS A 134 -4.90 12.90 9.02
C LYS A 134 -5.15 14.25 8.35
N LYS A 135 -5.43 15.29 9.15
CA LYS A 135 -5.62 16.66 8.62
C LYS A 135 -4.34 17.20 7.99
N GLN A 136 -3.21 17.01 8.65
CA GLN A 136 -1.91 17.46 8.17
C GLN A 136 -1.46 16.73 6.91
N LEU A 137 -1.65 15.39 6.85
CA LEU A 137 -1.34 14.59 5.66
C LEU A 137 -2.14 15.06 4.45
N ARG A 138 -3.45 15.23 4.61
CA ARG A 138 -4.33 15.72 3.53
C ARG A 138 -3.92 17.12 3.05
N ALA A 139 -3.62 18.04 3.96
CA ALA A 139 -3.17 19.38 3.61
C ALA A 139 -1.83 19.34 2.86
N TYR A 140 -0.88 18.56 3.35
CA TYR A 140 0.43 18.39 2.72
C TYR A 140 0.32 17.82 1.31
N LEU A 141 -0.46 16.74 1.11
CA LEU A 141 -0.61 16.13 -0.21
C LEU A 141 -1.31 17.08 -1.20
N ARG A 142 -2.35 17.80 -0.77
CA ARG A 142 -3.03 18.81 -1.61
C ARG A 142 -2.11 19.93 -2.07
N GLN A 143 -1.12 20.28 -1.27
CA GLN A 143 -0.16 21.33 -1.59
C GLN A 143 0.91 20.88 -2.58
N HIS A 144 1.23 19.58 -2.64
CA HIS A 144 2.38 19.05 -3.37
C HIS A 144 2.00 18.16 -4.57
N ILE A 145 0.77 17.74 -4.67
CA ILE A 145 0.27 16.94 -5.80
C ILE A 145 -0.36 17.89 -6.82
N GLU A 146 -0.11 17.64 -8.09
CA GLU A 146 -0.57 18.45 -9.20
C GLU A 146 -2.10 18.63 -9.18
N THR A 147 -2.53 19.87 -9.41
CA THR A 147 -3.95 20.23 -9.47
C THR A 147 -4.62 19.47 -10.63
N GLY A 148 -5.76 18.82 -10.34
CA GLY A 148 -6.49 18.01 -11.33
C GLY A 148 -6.13 16.52 -11.31
N SER A 149 -4.99 16.13 -10.74
CA SER A 149 -4.64 14.70 -10.59
C SER A 149 -5.58 13.98 -9.62
N VAL A 150 -5.98 14.64 -8.54
CA VAL A 150 -6.84 14.06 -7.51
C VAL A 150 -8.08 14.91 -7.28
N ARG A 151 -9.24 14.34 -7.61
CA ARG A 151 -10.56 14.96 -7.38
C ARG A 151 -10.99 14.87 -5.91
N LYS A 152 -10.74 13.73 -5.28
CA LYS A 152 -11.22 13.49 -3.91
C LYS A 152 -10.18 12.73 -3.08
N TRP A 153 -10.00 13.19 -1.84
CA TRP A 153 -9.15 12.59 -0.82
C TRP A 153 -10.00 12.05 0.32
N ASP A 154 -9.92 10.75 0.57
CA ASP A 154 -10.54 10.09 1.70
C ASP A 154 -9.46 9.38 2.55
N LEU A 155 -9.63 9.39 3.87
CA LEU A 155 -8.88 8.54 4.80
C LEU A 155 -9.89 7.63 5.47
N LYS A 156 -9.73 6.32 5.29
CA LYS A 156 -10.67 5.33 5.78
C LYS A 156 -9.97 4.29 6.65
N ASP A 157 -10.74 3.69 7.53
CA ASP A 157 -10.34 2.56 8.35
C ASP A 157 -10.31 1.28 7.49
N SER A 158 -9.17 0.59 7.45
CA SER A 158 -8.97 -0.66 6.71
C SER A 158 -9.93 -1.77 7.12
N THR A 159 -10.37 -1.80 8.38
CA THR A 159 -11.34 -2.81 8.85
C THR A 159 -12.68 -2.73 8.12
N ARG A 160 -13.00 -1.58 7.53
CA ARG A 160 -14.26 -1.28 6.83
C ARG A 160 -14.13 -1.15 5.32
N ASP A 161 -12.91 -1.17 4.79
CA ASP A 161 -12.67 -0.99 3.36
C ASP A 161 -11.79 -2.14 2.80
N PRO A 162 -12.39 -3.12 2.09
CA PRO A 162 -11.66 -4.24 1.53
C PRO A 162 -10.53 -3.85 0.56
N LEU A 163 -10.63 -2.70 -0.10
CA LEU A 163 -9.61 -2.27 -1.07
C LEU A 163 -8.40 -1.62 -0.38
N ILE A 164 -8.54 -1.09 0.84
CA ILE A 164 -7.39 -0.75 1.67
C ILE A 164 -6.71 -2.04 2.16
N GLN A 165 -7.47 -3.09 2.50
CA GLN A 165 -6.87 -4.39 2.82
C GLN A 165 -6.07 -4.95 1.63
N LEU A 166 -6.54 -4.77 0.39
CA LEU A 166 -5.77 -5.12 -0.79
C LEU A 166 -4.46 -4.32 -0.87
N ALA A 167 -4.49 -3.03 -0.58
CA ALA A 167 -3.29 -2.19 -0.56
C ALA A 167 -2.29 -2.65 0.53
N ASP A 168 -2.73 -3.00 1.75
CA ASP A 168 -1.89 -3.62 2.81
C ASP A 168 -1.27 -4.94 2.32
N MET A 169 -2.09 -5.81 1.72
CA MET A 169 -1.64 -7.11 1.25
C MET A 169 -0.59 -6.97 0.13
N THR A 170 -0.76 -6.04 -0.80
CA THR A 170 0.22 -5.79 -1.87
C THR A 170 1.49 -5.13 -1.34
N ALA A 171 1.39 -4.15 -0.45
CA ALA A 171 2.54 -3.54 0.22
C ALA A 171 3.34 -4.59 1.00
N GLY A 172 2.64 -5.47 1.73
CA GLY A 172 3.24 -6.55 2.49
C GLY A 172 3.92 -7.60 1.61
N ALA A 173 3.33 -7.97 0.48
CA ALA A 173 3.91 -8.89 -0.51
C ALA A 173 5.22 -8.34 -1.09
N ILE A 174 5.22 -7.05 -1.46
CA ILE A 174 6.41 -6.38 -1.98
C ILE A 174 7.47 -6.26 -0.89
N ALA A 175 7.12 -5.82 0.34
CA ALA A 175 8.07 -5.74 1.44
C ALA A 175 8.67 -7.12 1.81
N ARG A 176 7.87 -8.19 1.75
CA ARG A 176 8.32 -9.56 1.97
C ARG A 176 9.38 -9.99 0.96
N SER A 177 9.29 -9.56 -0.31
CA SER A 177 10.25 -9.93 -1.35
C SER A 177 11.68 -9.45 -1.09
N TYR A 178 11.85 -8.48 -0.19
CA TYR A 178 13.16 -7.98 0.25
C TYR A 178 13.71 -8.71 1.51
N ARG A 179 13.03 -9.74 1.99
CA ARG A 179 13.42 -10.53 3.16
C ARG A 179 14.22 -11.77 2.74
N GLN A 180 15.55 -11.62 2.63
CA GLN A 180 16.47 -12.71 2.22
C GLN A 180 16.46 -13.91 3.18
N ASP A 181 16.00 -13.72 4.42
CA ASP A 181 15.88 -14.76 5.45
C ASP A 181 14.62 -15.65 5.26
N ARG A 182 13.80 -15.39 4.24
CA ARG A 182 12.56 -16.12 3.99
C ARG A 182 12.59 -16.85 2.65
N LYS A 183 12.35 -18.18 2.70
CA LYS A 183 12.33 -19.01 1.47
C LYS A 183 11.23 -18.62 0.49
N GLU A 184 10.10 -18.15 1.02
CA GLU A 184 8.93 -17.72 0.26
C GLU A 184 8.92 -16.21 -0.05
N ALA A 185 10.08 -15.53 0.06
CA ALA A 185 10.14 -14.07 0.03
C ALA A 185 9.46 -13.47 -1.21
N SER A 186 9.76 -13.95 -2.41
CA SER A 186 9.21 -13.39 -3.66
C SER A 186 7.81 -13.89 -4.01
N ARG A 187 7.33 -14.99 -3.41
CA ARG A 187 6.15 -15.75 -3.81
C ARG A 187 4.94 -14.88 -4.17
N TRP A 188 4.50 -14.01 -3.28
CA TRP A 188 3.27 -13.21 -3.49
C TRP A 188 3.50 -12.00 -4.40
N ARG A 189 4.72 -11.47 -4.45
CA ARG A 189 5.11 -10.48 -5.45
C ARG A 189 5.12 -11.10 -6.84
N ASP A 190 5.64 -12.33 -6.98
CA ASP A 190 5.67 -13.06 -8.26
C ASP A 190 4.25 -13.36 -8.73
N MET A 191 3.32 -13.75 -7.83
CA MET A 191 1.90 -13.92 -8.18
C MET A 191 1.29 -12.64 -8.76
N LEU A 192 1.53 -11.47 -8.16
CA LEU A 192 1.08 -10.18 -8.70
C LEU A 192 1.70 -9.87 -10.07
N HIS A 193 2.96 -10.21 -10.27
CA HIS A 193 3.68 -10.02 -11.52
C HIS A 193 3.13 -10.94 -12.63
N ASP A 194 2.99 -12.22 -12.35
CA ASP A 194 2.55 -13.23 -13.30
C ASP A 194 1.08 -13.02 -13.73
N ASN A 195 0.27 -12.45 -12.86
CA ASN A 195 -1.10 -12.03 -13.18
C ASN A 195 -1.17 -10.70 -13.95
N GLY A 196 -0.04 -10.04 -14.24
CA GLY A 196 0.01 -8.73 -14.90
C GLY A 196 -0.45 -7.55 -14.04
N GLN A 197 -0.66 -7.78 -12.75
CA GLN A 197 -1.16 -6.76 -11.81
C GLN A 197 -0.03 -5.86 -11.28
N LEU A 198 1.22 -6.34 -11.20
CA LEU A 198 2.36 -5.55 -10.74
C LEU A 198 2.95 -4.71 -11.87
N GLN A 199 2.62 -3.42 -11.89
CA GLN A 199 3.00 -2.52 -12.97
C GLN A 199 4.38 -1.91 -12.78
N ASN A 200 4.72 -1.46 -11.56
CA ASN A 200 6.01 -0.84 -11.27
C ASN A 200 6.38 -0.96 -9.77
N VAL A 201 7.61 -1.34 -9.52
CA VAL A 201 8.25 -1.26 -8.19
C VAL A 201 9.49 -0.40 -8.31
N TRP A 202 9.47 0.76 -7.70
CA TRP A 202 10.58 1.70 -7.72
C TRP A 202 11.35 1.68 -6.39
N GLU A 203 12.67 1.58 -6.47
CA GLU A 203 13.54 1.67 -5.30
C GLU A 203 14.03 3.11 -5.12
N PHE A 204 13.74 3.69 -3.96
CA PHE A 204 14.31 4.98 -3.58
C PHE A 204 15.80 4.80 -3.23
N ARG A 205 16.65 5.58 -3.90
CA ARG A 205 18.10 5.60 -3.74
C ARG A 205 18.60 7.00 -3.39
#